data_e1a79c028ffb79610e7ef5b6405d8af4
#
_entry.id   e1a79c028ffb79610e7ef5b6405d8af4
#
_cell.length_a   1.000
_cell.length_b   1.000
_cell.length_c   1.000
_cell.angle_alpha   90.00
_cell.angle_beta   90.00
_cell.angle_gamma   90.00
#
_symmetry.space_group_name_H-M   'P 1'
#
loop_
_entity.id
_entity.type
_entity.pdbx_description
1 polymer ?
#
loop_
_entity_poly.entity_id
_entity_poly.type
_entity_poly.pdbx_seq_one_letter_code
_entity_poly.pdbx_strand_id
1 'polypeptide(L)'
;YRTADRWWNHAPIYSYGPFDINCWLLSSMQAGQPLYKYLGAYRDKVPIYGSSLVLDSPEAYAKEAVEYKNRGFKAYKLHPPGEYDFDLEAHKKVREAVGNEFKLMSDPVAPYTFEQALRFGRELEKLNYYWYEEPLFDENFHNLRELTRILDIPIIGTEVIAKHPYSVAECISTRVVDMVRADPSWSGGITATMKTAHLAESFGVQCEIHTAIYHPLELVNLHCCAAIKNCEFFEVLVPYEYFNFGLKDSIKVENGYAHLPSKPGLGIDLDWDFIDNTTFKKI
;
A
#
# COMPACT_ATOMS: atom_id res chain seq x y z
N TYR A 1 -8.94 -22.08 -4.19
CA TYR A 1 -9.52 -20.93 -3.47
C TYR A 1 -10.71 -21.34 -2.60
N ARG A 2 -11.72 -22.03 -3.18
CA ARG A 2 -12.92 -22.45 -2.47
C ARG A 2 -12.66 -23.29 -1.20
N THR A 3 -11.63 -24.14 -1.23
CA THR A 3 -11.22 -24.94 -0.08
C THR A 3 -10.41 -24.11 0.92
N ALA A 4 -9.54 -23.24 0.44
CA ALA A 4 -8.75 -22.36 1.29
C ALA A 4 -9.62 -21.40 2.11
N ASP A 5 -10.69 -20.84 1.52
CA ASP A 5 -11.65 -19.97 2.21
C ASP A 5 -12.26 -20.62 3.47
N ARG A 6 -12.45 -21.96 3.46
CA ARG A 6 -13.00 -22.68 4.61
C ARG A 6 -11.95 -22.92 5.71
N TRP A 7 -10.68 -23.06 5.33
CA TRP A 7 -9.61 -23.52 6.22
C TRP A 7 -8.58 -22.45 6.56
N TRP A 8 -8.81 -21.19 6.18
CA TRP A 8 -7.87 -20.09 6.42
C TRP A 8 -7.51 -19.89 7.90
N ASN A 9 -8.37 -20.29 8.84
CA ASN A 9 -8.05 -20.30 10.27
C ASN A 9 -6.93 -21.29 10.65
N HIS A 10 -6.67 -22.27 9.79
CA HIS A 10 -5.63 -23.29 10.00
C HIS A 10 -4.38 -23.01 9.16
N ALA A 11 -4.52 -22.30 8.04
CA ALA A 11 -3.42 -21.85 7.21
C ALA A 11 -3.64 -20.35 6.93
N PRO A 12 -2.77 -19.46 7.43
CA PRO A 12 -2.93 -18.03 7.22
C PRO A 12 -3.11 -17.70 5.74
N ILE A 13 -4.01 -16.80 5.42
CA ILE A 13 -4.37 -16.48 4.03
C ILE A 13 -3.18 -16.00 3.19
N TYR A 14 -2.21 -15.33 3.81
CA TYR A 14 -0.98 -14.91 3.14
C TYR A 14 -0.12 -16.09 2.65
N SER A 15 -0.22 -17.27 3.24
CA SER A 15 0.45 -18.48 2.75
C SER A 15 -0.08 -18.93 1.38
N TYR A 16 -1.29 -18.53 1.02
CA TYR A 16 -1.92 -18.83 -0.26
C TYR A 16 -1.56 -17.81 -1.35
N GLY A 17 -1.18 -16.61 -0.98
CA GLY A 17 -0.87 -15.52 -1.91
C GLY A 17 0.14 -15.88 -2.99
N PRO A 18 1.33 -16.43 -2.65
CA PRO A 18 2.33 -16.82 -3.64
C PRO A 18 1.82 -17.85 -4.67
N PHE A 19 0.98 -18.78 -4.24
CA PHE A 19 0.37 -19.78 -5.15
C PHE A 19 -0.58 -19.12 -6.15
N ASP A 20 -1.49 -18.27 -5.68
CA ASP A 20 -2.44 -17.53 -6.52
C ASP A 20 -1.71 -16.59 -7.50
N ILE A 21 -0.71 -15.86 -7.02
CA ILE A 21 0.13 -14.99 -7.85
C ILE A 21 0.76 -15.77 -9.00
N ASN A 22 1.37 -16.93 -8.71
CA ASN A 22 2.00 -17.76 -9.74
C ASN A 22 0.98 -18.30 -10.77
N CYS A 23 -0.23 -18.65 -10.36
CA CYS A 23 -1.29 -19.08 -11.29
C CYS A 23 -1.65 -17.95 -12.27
N TRP A 24 -1.77 -16.71 -11.80
CA TRP A 24 -2.03 -15.55 -12.64
C TRP A 24 -0.86 -15.23 -13.58
N LEU A 25 0.38 -15.31 -13.08
CA LEU A 25 1.60 -15.10 -13.88
C LEU A 25 1.69 -16.13 -15.02
N LEU A 26 1.55 -17.41 -14.72
CA LEU A 26 1.59 -18.47 -15.74
C LEU A 26 0.49 -18.29 -16.79
N SER A 27 -0.72 -17.93 -16.36
CA SER A 27 -1.85 -17.67 -17.26
C SER A 27 -1.59 -16.48 -18.19
N SER A 28 -1.07 -15.38 -17.65
CA SER A 28 -0.74 -14.19 -18.44
C SER A 28 0.41 -14.44 -19.42
N MET A 29 1.43 -15.20 -19.01
CA MET A 29 2.52 -15.65 -19.88
C MET A 29 2.01 -16.54 -21.02
N GLN A 30 1.13 -17.50 -20.72
CA GLN A 30 0.51 -18.36 -21.73
C GLN A 30 -0.34 -17.56 -22.72
N ALA A 31 -1.01 -16.50 -22.26
CA ALA A 31 -1.78 -15.59 -23.09
C ALA A 31 -0.90 -14.61 -23.91
N GLY A 32 0.41 -14.61 -23.69
CA GLY A 32 1.35 -13.69 -24.36
C GLY A 32 1.17 -12.23 -23.91
N GLN A 33 0.63 -11.96 -22.72
CA GLN A 33 0.32 -10.63 -22.24
C GLN A 33 1.04 -10.30 -20.94
N PRO A 34 1.43 -9.01 -20.73
CA PRO A 34 1.82 -8.53 -19.40
C PRO A 34 0.67 -8.74 -18.41
N LEU A 35 0.99 -9.05 -17.16
CA LEU A 35 -0.01 -9.35 -16.14
C LEU A 35 -1.08 -8.25 -16.01
N TYR A 36 -0.70 -6.96 -15.99
CA TYR A 36 -1.69 -5.88 -15.86
C TYR A 36 -2.71 -5.84 -17.00
N LYS A 37 -2.29 -6.13 -18.24
CA LYS A 37 -3.22 -6.20 -19.39
C LYS A 37 -4.13 -7.40 -19.29
N TYR A 38 -3.59 -8.53 -18.85
CA TYR A 38 -4.36 -9.74 -18.62
C TYR A 38 -5.42 -9.57 -17.52
N LEU A 39 -5.14 -8.70 -16.53
CA LEU A 39 -6.08 -8.30 -15.48
C LEU A 39 -7.12 -7.25 -15.94
N GLY A 40 -7.00 -6.71 -17.16
CA GLY A 40 -7.93 -5.70 -17.68
C GLY A 40 -7.52 -4.26 -17.41
N ALA A 41 -6.22 -3.98 -17.35
CA ALA A 41 -5.70 -2.65 -17.06
C ALA A 41 -6.14 -1.56 -18.02
N TYR A 42 -6.35 -0.36 -17.48
CA TYR A 42 -6.72 0.83 -18.23
C TYR A 42 -5.58 1.89 -18.30
N ARG A 43 -4.46 1.67 -17.60
CA ARG A 43 -3.27 2.55 -17.61
C ARG A 43 -1.98 1.73 -17.66
N ASP A 44 -0.90 2.36 -18.13
CA ASP A 44 0.44 1.75 -18.27
C ASP A 44 1.50 2.39 -17.36
N LYS A 45 1.09 3.36 -16.57
CA LYS A 45 1.90 4.00 -15.52
C LYS A 45 1.01 4.43 -14.36
N VAL A 46 1.57 4.44 -13.16
CA VAL A 46 0.87 4.79 -11.93
C VAL A 46 1.64 5.90 -11.21
N PRO A 47 0.98 6.98 -10.74
CA PRO A 47 1.65 7.98 -9.90
C PRO A 47 2.19 7.31 -8.64
N ILE A 48 3.34 7.77 -8.12
CA ILE A 48 3.97 7.19 -6.94
C ILE A 48 3.98 8.16 -5.77
N TYR A 49 3.93 7.58 -4.57
CA TYR A 49 4.32 8.28 -3.35
C TYR A 49 5.49 7.58 -2.66
N GLY A 50 6.32 8.36 -1.96
CA GLY A 50 7.37 7.83 -1.10
C GLY A 50 6.80 7.46 0.26
N SER A 51 7.05 6.25 0.73
CA SER A 51 6.65 5.74 2.04
C SER A 51 7.90 5.63 2.92
N SER A 52 8.01 6.47 3.96
CA SER A 52 9.19 6.53 4.81
C SER A 52 9.34 5.28 5.68
N LEU A 53 10.55 5.03 6.13
CA LEU A 53 10.77 4.23 7.33
C LEU A 53 10.60 5.11 8.58
N VAL A 54 10.71 4.51 9.77
CA VAL A 54 10.81 5.27 11.01
C VAL A 54 12.16 6.00 11.03
N LEU A 55 12.14 7.32 11.20
CA LEU A 55 13.32 8.17 11.21
C LEU A 55 13.57 8.77 12.60
N ASP A 56 14.83 9.13 12.87
CA ASP A 56 15.30 9.50 14.21
C ASP A 56 14.87 10.90 14.66
N SER A 57 14.39 11.76 13.76
CA SER A 57 14.00 13.13 14.11
C SER A 57 12.95 13.73 13.16
N PRO A 58 12.12 14.67 13.64
CA PRO A 58 11.20 15.43 12.80
C PRO A 58 11.87 16.11 11.60
N GLU A 59 13.09 16.60 11.78
CA GLU A 59 13.90 17.22 10.72
C GLU A 59 14.30 16.21 9.63
N ALA A 60 14.57 14.96 10.01
CA ALA A 60 14.90 13.89 9.06
C ALA A 60 13.72 13.60 8.13
N TYR A 61 12.49 13.51 8.65
CA TYR A 61 11.27 13.39 7.83
C TYR A 61 11.09 14.58 6.88
N ALA A 62 11.25 15.79 7.37
CA ALA A 62 11.12 16.99 6.55
C ALA A 62 12.15 17.02 5.41
N LYS A 63 13.39 16.67 5.70
CA LYS A 63 14.46 16.56 4.69
C LYS A 63 14.16 15.51 3.64
N GLU A 64 13.76 14.32 4.07
CA GLU A 64 13.42 13.21 3.17
C GLU A 64 12.21 13.55 2.28
N ALA A 65 11.15 14.12 2.85
CA ALA A 65 9.98 14.54 2.09
C ALA A 65 10.33 15.58 1.00
N VAL A 66 11.20 16.56 1.31
CA VAL A 66 11.70 17.54 0.33
C VAL A 66 12.53 16.86 -0.76
N GLU A 67 13.38 15.90 -0.41
CA GLU A 67 14.17 15.14 -1.38
C GLU A 67 13.26 14.42 -2.39
N TYR A 68 12.27 13.64 -1.92
CA TYR A 68 11.40 12.88 -2.81
C TYR A 68 10.44 13.78 -3.60
N LYS A 69 9.99 14.90 -3.02
CA LYS A 69 9.29 15.94 -3.78
C LYS A 69 10.12 16.46 -4.94
N ASN A 70 11.42 16.77 -4.71
CA ASN A 70 12.35 17.27 -5.74
C ASN A 70 12.68 16.18 -6.78
N ARG A 71 12.64 14.90 -6.42
CA ARG A 71 12.73 13.76 -7.35
C ARG A 71 11.45 13.55 -8.16
N GLY A 72 10.41 14.36 -7.93
CA GLY A 72 9.18 14.37 -8.70
C GLY A 72 8.07 13.43 -8.19
N PHE A 73 8.24 12.82 -7.03
CA PHE A 73 7.19 12.03 -6.38
C PHE A 73 5.93 12.90 -6.19
N LYS A 74 4.76 12.27 -6.24
CA LYS A 74 3.47 12.99 -6.20
C LYS A 74 2.93 13.19 -4.80
N ALA A 75 3.41 12.39 -3.85
CA ALA A 75 3.03 12.45 -2.45
C ALA A 75 4.12 11.80 -1.57
N TYR A 76 3.94 11.91 -0.25
CA TYR A 76 4.83 11.30 0.73
C TYR A 76 4.04 10.86 1.96
N LYS A 77 4.29 9.63 2.43
CA LYS A 77 3.69 9.04 3.63
C LYS A 77 4.71 8.93 4.75
N LEU A 78 4.35 9.43 5.93
CA LEU A 78 5.15 9.30 7.13
C LEU A 78 4.77 8.03 7.90
N HIS A 79 5.78 7.24 8.29
CA HIS A 79 5.66 6.23 9.35
C HIS A 79 6.37 6.73 10.60
N PRO A 80 5.68 7.47 11.48
CA PRO A 80 6.28 7.98 12.70
C PRO A 80 6.40 6.86 13.76
N PRO A 81 7.23 7.05 14.83
CA PRO A 81 7.46 6.01 15.83
C PRO A 81 6.27 5.68 16.74
N GLY A 82 5.17 6.40 16.67
CA GLY A 82 4.00 6.20 17.54
C GLY A 82 4.05 6.99 18.86
N GLU A 83 4.93 7.98 18.93
CA GLU A 83 5.06 8.90 20.07
C GLU A 83 4.35 10.22 19.75
N TYR A 84 3.20 10.46 20.35
CA TYR A 84 2.25 11.51 19.97
C TYR A 84 2.88 12.89 19.72
N ASP A 85 3.72 13.39 20.65
CA ASP A 85 4.31 14.72 20.54
C ASP A 85 5.38 14.78 19.44
N PHE A 86 6.22 13.74 19.34
CA PHE A 86 7.18 13.57 18.27
C PHE A 86 6.50 13.49 16.90
N ASP A 87 5.47 12.65 16.82
CA ASP A 87 4.73 12.41 15.57
C ASP A 87 4.09 13.71 15.08
N LEU A 88 3.43 14.45 15.99
CA LEU A 88 2.82 15.74 15.66
C LEU A 88 3.84 16.77 15.17
N GLU A 89 5.00 16.84 15.81
CA GLU A 89 6.07 17.74 15.40
C GLU A 89 6.64 17.35 14.03
N ALA A 90 6.85 16.05 13.78
CA ALA A 90 7.30 15.54 12.48
C ALA A 90 6.31 15.95 11.35
N HIS A 91 5.00 15.76 11.58
CA HIS A 91 3.98 16.11 10.60
C HIS A 91 3.92 17.62 10.31
N LYS A 92 4.07 18.46 11.33
CA LYS A 92 4.15 19.94 11.16
C LYS A 92 5.36 20.36 10.34
N LYS A 93 6.55 19.83 10.69
CA LYS A 93 7.79 20.16 9.98
C LYS A 93 7.78 19.70 8.52
N VAL A 94 7.25 18.52 8.27
CA VAL A 94 7.11 18.02 6.88
C VAL A 94 6.18 18.94 6.08
N ARG A 95 5.01 19.30 6.62
CA ARG A 95 4.07 20.21 5.95
C ARG A 95 4.69 21.58 5.68
N GLU A 96 5.38 22.14 6.65
CA GLU A 96 6.10 23.42 6.49
C GLU A 96 7.15 23.34 5.36
N ALA A 97 7.92 22.26 5.33
CA ALA A 97 9.01 22.08 4.36
C ALA A 97 8.52 21.84 2.92
N VAL A 98 7.44 21.09 2.73
CA VAL A 98 6.95 20.75 1.37
C VAL A 98 5.87 21.70 0.86
N GLY A 99 5.26 22.54 1.71
CA GLY A 99 4.17 23.46 1.35
C GLY A 99 2.81 22.76 1.22
N ASN A 100 1.73 23.54 1.05
CA ASN A 100 0.35 23.08 1.18
C ASN A 100 -0.16 22.21 0.03
N GLU A 101 0.43 22.32 -1.16
CA GLU A 101 -0.05 21.65 -2.38
C GLU A 101 0.47 20.21 -2.51
N PHE A 102 1.52 19.85 -1.77
CA PHE A 102 2.09 18.51 -1.82
C PHE A 102 1.26 17.56 -0.97
N LYS A 103 0.79 16.45 -1.56
CA LYS A 103 0.00 15.45 -0.82
C LYS A 103 0.85 14.76 0.24
N LEU A 104 0.35 14.74 1.46
CA LEU A 104 0.98 14.05 2.59
C LEU A 104 0.01 13.04 3.20
N MET A 105 0.53 11.92 3.60
CA MET A 105 -0.20 10.85 4.27
C MET A 105 0.46 10.52 5.60
N SER A 106 -0.32 10.03 6.55
CA SER A 106 0.14 9.63 7.88
C SER A 106 -0.20 8.18 8.14
N ASP A 107 0.77 7.41 8.60
CA ASP A 107 0.62 6.00 8.97
C ASP A 107 1.40 5.71 10.25
N PRO A 108 0.79 5.93 11.42
CA PRO A 108 1.44 5.68 12.71
C PRO A 108 1.47 4.20 13.12
N VAL A 109 0.83 3.30 12.37
CA VAL A 109 0.79 1.86 12.67
C VAL A 109 0.13 1.55 14.03
N ALA A 110 -1.08 2.09 14.24
CA ALA A 110 -1.98 1.79 15.36
C ALA A 110 -1.45 2.03 16.79
N PRO A 111 -0.68 3.07 17.11
CA PRO A 111 -0.10 3.25 18.44
C PRO A 111 -1.05 3.96 19.41
N TYR A 112 -2.10 4.63 18.92
CA TYR A 112 -2.84 5.61 19.71
C TYR A 112 -4.05 5.03 20.45
N THR A 113 -4.40 5.68 21.57
CA THR A 113 -5.76 5.56 22.14
C THR A 113 -6.76 6.30 21.23
N PHE A 114 -8.06 6.04 21.43
CA PHE A 114 -9.09 6.75 20.66
C PHE A 114 -8.99 8.28 20.77
N GLU A 115 -8.80 8.81 21.97
CA GLU A 115 -8.68 10.25 22.20
C GLU A 115 -7.43 10.84 21.56
N GLN A 116 -6.31 10.11 21.58
CA GLN A 116 -5.08 10.52 20.90
C GLN A 116 -5.29 10.53 19.39
N ALA A 117 -5.85 9.44 18.83
CA ALA A 117 -6.13 9.34 17.39
C ALA A 117 -7.07 10.45 16.92
N LEU A 118 -8.13 10.74 17.68
CA LEU A 118 -9.06 11.82 17.35
C LEU A 118 -8.37 13.19 17.38
N ARG A 119 -7.59 13.51 18.40
CA ARG A 119 -6.86 14.78 18.48
C ARG A 119 -5.81 14.89 17.37
N PHE A 120 -5.10 13.82 17.10
CA PHE A 120 -4.09 13.78 16.04
C PHE A 120 -4.73 13.97 14.66
N GLY A 121 -5.85 13.29 14.39
CA GLY A 121 -6.60 13.46 13.15
C GLY A 121 -7.05 14.91 12.93
N ARG A 122 -7.52 15.61 13.99
CA ARG A 122 -7.86 17.04 13.89
C ARG A 122 -6.65 17.94 13.57
N GLU A 123 -5.46 17.58 14.01
CA GLU A 123 -4.24 18.29 13.63
C GLU A 123 -3.85 17.99 12.17
N LEU A 124 -3.99 16.74 11.72
CA LEU A 124 -3.77 16.35 10.31
C LEU A 124 -4.70 17.11 9.35
N GLU A 125 -5.97 17.32 9.73
CA GLU A 125 -6.93 18.14 8.97
C GLU A 125 -6.43 19.58 8.80
N LYS A 126 -5.97 20.23 9.89
CA LYS A 126 -5.40 21.58 9.85
C LYS A 126 -4.15 21.66 8.97
N LEU A 127 -3.38 20.60 8.95
CA LEU A 127 -2.18 20.45 8.14
C LEU A 127 -2.46 20.00 6.69
N ASN A 128 -3.72 19.84 6.30
CA ASN A 128 -4.15 19.41 4.96
C ASN A 128 -3.50 18.10 4.52
N TYR A 129 -3.51 17.08 5.41
CA TYR A 129 -3.09 15.72 5.05
C TYR A 129 -4.15 15.04 4.19
N TYR A 130 -3.71 14.12 3.33
CA TYR A 130 -4.57 13.49 2.31
C TYR A 130 -5.33 12.29 2.85
N TRP A 131 -4.69 11.46 3.68
CA TRP A 131 -5.34 10.41 4.47
C TRP A 131 -4.61 10.16 5.79
N TYR A 132 -5.32 9.49 6.69
CA TYR A 132 -4.85 8.99 7.98
C TYR A 132 -5.01 7.49 8.02
N GLU A 133 -3.88 6.76 7.92
CA GLU A 133 -3.82 5.30 7.83
C GLU A 133 -3.65 4.69 9.22
N GLU A 134 -4.38 3.61 9.48
CA GLU A 134 -4.30 2.79 10.69
C GLU A 134 -4.09 3.58 12.01
N PRO A 135 -4.94 4.57 12.32
CA PRO A 135 -4.79 5.35 13.57
C PRO A 135 -4.99 4.51 14.83
N LEU A 136 -5.72 3.42 14.71
CA LEU A 136 -6.07 2.48 15.77
C LEU A 136 -5.89 1.05 15.26
N PHE A 137 -5.84 0.12 16.22
CA PHE A 137 -5.78 -1.30 15.91
C PHE A 137 -6.94 -1.73 15.01
N ASP A 138 -6.64 -2.39 13.90
CA ASP A 138 -7.60 -2.75 12.85
C ASP A 138 -8.81 -3.55 13.36
N GLU A 139 -8.65 -4.39 14.41
CA GLU A 139 -9.76 -5.10 15.04
C GLU A 139 -10.74 -4.20 15.80
N ASN A 140 -10.36 -2.96 16.05
CA ASN A 140 -11.19 -2.03 16.78
C ASN A 140 -12.22 -1.32 15.89
N PHE A 141 -13.04 -2.09 15.20
CA PHE A 141 -14.06 -1.61 14.26
C PHE A 141 -15.01 -0.57 14.85
N HIS A 142 -15.31 -0.69 16.13
CA HIS A 142 -16.18 0.27 16.80
C HIS A 142 -15.56 1.67 16.79
N ASN A 143 -14.35 1.80 17.29
CA ASN A 143 -13.67 3.09 17.39
C ASN A 143 -13.19 3.62 16.02
N LEU A 144 -12.78 2.75 15.10
CA LEU A 144 -12.45 3.17 13.73
C LEU A 144 -13.67 3.80 13.05
N ARG A 145 -14.85 3.17 13.15
CA ARG A 145 -16.11 3.73 12.62
C ARG A 145 -16.45 5.07 13.25
N GLU A 146 -16.24 5.26 14.55
CA GLU A 146 -16.46 6.54 15.20
C GLU A 146 -15.46 7.60 14.72
N LEU A 147 -14.17 7.28 14.53
CA LEU A 147 -13.21 8.20 13.93
C LEU A 147 -13.63 8.61 12.51
N THR A 148 -13.97 7.64 11.65
CA THR A 148 -14.45 7.86 10.28
C THR A 148 -15.70 8.75 10.24
N ARG A 149 -16.56 8.67 11.26
CA ARG A 149 -17.76 9.51 11.36
C ARG A 149 -17.46 10.95 11.81
N ILE A 150 -16.43 11.13 12.64
CA ILE A 150 -16.14 12.42 13.32
C ILE A 150 -15.11 13.24 12.53
N LEU A 151 -14.11 12.60 11.95
CA LEU A 151 -13.05 13.27 11.20
C LEU A 151 -13.47 13.52 9.74
N ASP A 152 -13.00 14.62 9.19
CA ASP A 152 -13.17 14.96 7.77
C ASP A 152 -12.03 14.40 6.90
N ILE A 153 -10.84 14.17 7.49
CA ILE A 153 -9.74 13.49 6.81
C ILE A 153 -10.11 12.02 6.58
N PRO A 154 -9.94 11.48 5.34
CA PRO A 154 -10.21 10.07 5.08
C PRO A 154 -9.38 9.13 5.96
N ILE A 155 -10.05 8.18 6.61
CA ILE A 155 -9.43 7.07 7.33
C ILE A 155 -9.25 5.92 6.34
N ILE A 156 -8.01 5.43 6.22
CA ILE A 156 -7.69 4.26 5.42
C ILE A 156 -7.20 3.12 6.32
N GLY A 157 -7.57 1.89 6.00
CA GLY A 157 -7.21 0.71 6.79
C GLY A 157 -7.51 -0.57 6.04
N THR A 158 -7.66 -1.67 6.79
CA THR A 158 -7.87 -3.04 6.29
C THR A 158 -6.60 -3.73 5.76
N GLU A 159 -5.43 -3.17 6.06
CA GLU A 159 -4.17 -3.75 5.64
C GLU A 159 -3.86 -5.06 6.37
N VAL A 160 -3.96 -5.02 7.71
CA VAL A 160 -3.49 -6.12 8.56
C VAL A 160 -4.58 -7.13 8.84
N ILE A 161 -5.79 -6.69 9.17
CA ILE A 161 -6.82 -7.58 9.71
C ILE A 161 -7.86 -8.02 8.73
N ALA A 162 -8.42 -7.12 7.97
CA ALA A 162 -9.49 -7.44 7.03
C ALA A 162 -8.94 -8.04 5.74
N LYS A 163 -8.00 -8.98 5.85
CA LYS A 163 -7.28 -9.58 4.71
C LYS A 163 -8.17 -10.36 3.78
N HIS A 164 -9.25 -10.95 4.29
CA HIS A 164 -10.18 -11.72 3.48
C HIS A 164 -11.26 -10.82 2.86
N PRO A 165 -11.65 -11.01 1.57
CA PRO A 165 -12.67 -10.20 0.93
C PRO A 165 -13.99 -10.07 1.69
N TYR A 166 -14.41 -11.10 2.45
CA TYR A 166 -15.62 -11.01 3.30
C TYR A 166 -15.47 -10.05 4.48
N SER A 167 -14.29 -10.02 5.11
CA SER A 167 -14.03 -9.08 6.21
C SER A 167 -13.96 -7.64 5.69
N VAL A 168 -13.31 -7.45 4.54
CA VAL A 168 -13.27 -6.14 3.88
C VAL A 168 -14.68 -5.69 3.44
N ALA A 169 -15.52 -6.62 2.96
CA ALA A 169 -16.91 -6.33 2.61
C ALA A 169 -17.70 -5.75 3.81
N GLU A 170 -17.49 -6.31 5.01
CA GLU A 170 -18.08 -5.77 6.23
C GLU A 170 -17.56 -4.37 6.52
N CYS A 171 -16.24 -4.14 6.42
CA CYS A 171 -15.64 -2.82 6.63
C CYS A 171 -16.20 -1.76 5.67
N ILE A 172 -16.37 -2.10 4.40
CA ILE A 172 -16.93 -1.20 3.39
C ILE A 172 -18.41 -0.93 3.66
N SER A 173 -19.23 -1.98 3.82
CA SER A 173 -20.68 -1.86 3.94
C SER A 173 -21.14 -1.15 5.21
N THR A 174 -20.36 -1.24 6.28
CA THR A 174 -20.65 -0.59 7.57
C THR A 174 -19.81 0.66 7.81
N ARG A 175 -19.02 1.06 6.81
CA ARG A 175 -18.16 2.24 6.83
C ARG A 175 -17.26 2.30 8.06
N VAL A 176 -16.49 1.24 8.29
CA VAL A 176 -15.46 1.20 9.33
C VAL A 176 -14.32 2.15 8.98
N VAL A 177 -14.00 2.25 7.70
CA VAL A 177 -13.01 3.15 7.11
C VAL A 177 -13.57 3.81 5.84
N ASP A 178 -12.99 4.92 5.39
CA ASP A 178 -13.37 5.61 4.15
C ASP A 178 -12.70 5.01 2.91
N MET A 179 -11.51 4.44 3.08
CA MET A 179 -10.72 3.84 2.02
C MET A 179 -10.17 2.50 2.52
N VAL A 180 -9.98 1.54 1.62
CA VAL A 180 -9.45 0.21 1.97
C VAL A 180 -8.07 -0.02 1.38
N ARG A 181 -7.28 -0.83 2.10
CA ARG A 181 -6.01 -1.38 1.62
C ARG A 181 -6.20 -2.82 1.14
N ALA A 182 -5.36 -3.23 0.21
CA ALA A 182 -5.20 -4.62 -0.20
C ALA A 182 -3.75 -4.87 -0.60
N ASP A 183 -3.29 -6.12 -0.45
CA ASP A 183 -1.96 -6.53 -0.86
C ASP A 183 -2.00 -7.98 -1.37
N PRO A 184 -1.61 -8.25 -2.63
CA PRO A 184 -1.53 -9.61 -3.16
C PRO A 184 -0.73 -10.57 -2.31
N SER A 185 0.33 -10.12 -1.65
CA SER A 185 1.16 -10.96 -0.79
C SER A 185 0.49 -11.30 0.54
N TRP A 186 -0.31 -10.40 1.10
CA TRP A 186 -0.93 -10.54 2.42
C TRP A 186 -2.40 -10.99 2.37
N SER A 187 -3.13 -10.57 1.36
CA SER A 187 -4.58 -10.79 1.26
C SER A 187 -4.97 -12.08 0.53
N GLY A 188 -4.01 -12.97 0.24
CA GLY A 188 -4.29 -14.24 -0.42
C GLY A 188 -4.22 -14.21 -1.95
N GLY A 189 -3.43 -13.30 -2.49
CA GLY A 189 -3.11 -13.24 -3.92
C GLY A 189 -3.86 -12.18 -4.71
N ILE A 190 -3.61 -12.17 -5.99
CA ILE A 190 -4.21 -11.26 -6.96
C ILE A 190 -5.74 -11.42 -6.99
N THR A 191 -6.22 -12.66 -6.91
CA THR A 191 -7.68 -12.95 -6.92
C THR A 191 -8.41 -12.23 -5.80
N ALA A 192 -7.89 -12.25 -4.58
CA ALA A 192 -8.51 -11.59 -3.43
C ALA A 192 -8.40 -10.07 -3.53
N THR A 193 -7.23 -9.58 -3.93
CA THR A 193 -6.96 -8.15 -4.13
C THR A 193 -7.91 -7.54 -5.16
N MET A 194 -8.07 -8.17 -6.33
CA MET A 194 -8.98 -7.69 -7.37
C MET A 194 -10.45 -7.75 -6.93
N LYS A 195 -10.86 -8.78 -6.17
CA LYS A 195 -12.21 -8.82 -5.58
C LYS A 195 -12.46 -7.68 -4.61
N THR A 196 -11.50 -7.39 -3.74
CA THR A 196 -11.58 -6.27 -2.79
C THR A 196 -11.71 -4.93 -3.55
N ALA A 197 -10.86 -4.72 -4.54
CA ALA A 197 -10.87 -3.48 -5.33
C ALA A 197 -12.18 -3.27 -6.09
N HIS A 198 -12.70 -4.29 -6.77
CA HIS A 198 -13.97 -4.20 -7.50
C HIS A 198 -15.17 -4.02 -6.57
N LEU A 199 -15.14 -4.66 -5.38
CA LEU A 199 -16.16 -4.44 -4.37
C LEU A 199 -16.13 -2.99 -3.88
N ALA A 200 -14.95 -2.48 -3.52
CA ALA A 200 -14.78 -1.09 -3.11
C ALA A 200 -15.25 -0.10 -4.19
N GLU A 201 -14.88 -0.35 -5.46
CA GLU A 201 -15.34 0.46 -6.60
C GLU A 201 -16.87 0.52 -6.69
N SER A 202 -17.54 -0.62 -6.47
CA SER A 202 -19.01 -0.71 -6.51
C SER A 202 -19.69 0.11 -5.42
N PHE A 203 -18.99 0.42 -4.33
CA PHE A 203 -19.45 1.31 -3.25
C PHE A 203 -18.92 2.74 -3.40
N GLY A 204 -18.15 3.06 -4.45
CA GLY A 204 -17.50 4.35 -4.61
C GLY A 204 -16.35 4.60 -3.65
N VAL A 205 -15.73 3.54 -3.14
CA VAL A 205 -14.61 3.55 -2.18
C VAL A 205 -13.30 3.31 -2.91
N GLN A 206 -12.24 4.05 -2.54
CA GLN A 206 -10.90 3.81 -3.02
C GLN A 206 -10.29 2.55 -2.39
N CYS A 207 -9.46 1.85 -3.17
CA CYS A 207 -8.69 0.70 -2.74
C CYS A 207 -7.22 0.92 -3.11
N GLU A 208 -6.44 1.39 -2.15
CA GLU A 208 -5.01 1.63 -2.35
C GLU A 208 -4.22 0.36 -2.05
N ILE A 209 -3.32 -0.01 -2.96
CA ILE A 209 -2.51 -1.22 -2.81
C ILE A 209 -1.35 -0.92 -1.87
N HIS A 210 -1.19 -1.76 -0.84
CA HIS A 210 -0.06 -1.71 0.10
C HIS A 210 1.22 -2.17 -0.59
N THR A 211 2.37 -1.61 -0.18
CA THR A 211 3.67 -2.01 -0.71
C THR A 211 4.12 -3.35 -0.13
N ALA A 212 4.77 -4.17 -0.96
CA ALA A 212 5.51 -5.34 -0.50
C ALA A 212 7.01 -4.98 -0.41
N ILE A 213 7.69 -5.35 0.66
CA ILE A 213 9.11 -5.03 0.84
C ILE A 213 9.99 -5.72 -0.22
N TYR A 214 9.55 -6.86 -0.76
CA TYR A 214 10.27 -7.64 -1.75
C TYR A 214 9.96 -7.16 -3.17
N HIS A 215 10.93 -6.60 -3.86
CA HIS A 215 10.77 -5.92 -5.15
C HIS A 215 10.03 -6.71 -6.25
N PRO A 216 10.20 -8.04 -6.43
CA PRO A 216 9.35 -8.83 -7.33
C PRO A 216 7.87 -8.82 -6.95
N LEU A 217 7.52 -8.77 -5.66
CA LEU A 217 6.13 -8.64 -5.20
C LEU A 217 5.60 -7.21 -5.37
N GLU A 218 6.44 -6.20 -5.21
CA GLU A 218 6.09 -4.80 -5.54
C GLU A 218 5.73 -4.66 -7.02
N LEU A 219 6.43 -5.38 -7.91
CA LEU A 219 6.08 -5.41 -9.32
C LEU A 219 4.70 -6.05 -9.55
N VAL A 220 4.34 -7.09 -8.81
CA VAL A 220 2.96 -7.65 -8.82
C VAL A 220 1.95 -6.60 -8.37
N ASN A 221 2.26 -5.87 -7.29
CA ASN A 221 1.40 -4.80 -6.76
C ASN A 221 1.22 -3.68 -7.80
N LEU A 222 2.28 -3.29 -8.50
CA LEU A 222 2.21 -2.31 -9.59
C LEU A 222 1.29 -2.77 -10.73
N HIS A 223 1.33 -4.06 -11.10
CA HIS A 223 0.40 -4.62 -12.09
C HIS A 223 -1.05 -4.53 -11.62
N CYS A 224 -1.31 -4.81 -10.34
CA CYS A 224 -2.64 -4.66 -9.74
C CYS A 224 -3.10 -3.19 -9.73
N CYS A 225 -2.24 -2.26 -9.29
CA CYS A 225 -2.54 -0.82 -9.33
C CYS A 225 -2.92 -0.33 -10.73
N ALA A 226 -2.27 -0.85 -11.78
CA ALA A 226 -2.60 -0.49 -13.15
C ALA A 226 -3.94 -1.07 -13.65
N ALA A 227 -4.38 -2.17 -13.06
CA ALA A 227 -5.64 -2.85 -13.40
C ALA A 227 -6.85 -2.34 -12.61
N ILE A 228 -6.63 -1.56 -11.55
CA ILE A 228 -7.66 -1.06 -10.64
C ILE A 228 -7.93 0.41 -10.94
N LYS A 229 -9.21 0.76 -11.16
CA LYS A 229 -9.62 2.14 -11.44
C LYS A 229 -9.60 3.01 -10.19
N ASN A 230 -9.98 2.47 -9.06
CA ASN A 230 -10.13 3.13 -7.77
C ASN A 230 -8.88 3.02 -6.87
N CYS A 231 -7.68 2.92 -7.47
CA CYS A 231 -6.38 3.07 -6.83
C CYS A 231 -5.67 4.27 -7.44
N GLU A 232 -5.29 5.25 -6.64
CA GLU A 232 -4.65 6.45 -7.16
C GLU A 232 -3.15 6.28 -7.32
N PHE A 233 -2.48 5.68 -6.33
CA PHE A 233 -1.03 5.65 -6.25
C PHE A 233 -0.45 4.22 -6.24
N PHE A 234 0.81 4.15 -6.59
CA PHE A 234 1.69 3.03 -6.25
C PHE A 234 2.63 3.45 -5.13
N GLU A 235 2.64 2.70 -4.05
CA GLU A 235 3.47 2.93 -2.88
C GLU A 235 4.90 2.48 -3.12
N VAL A 236 5.87 3.33 -2.78
CA VAL A 236 7.30 3.05 -2.94
C VAL A 236 8.01 3.31 -1.62
N LEU A 237 8.53 2.27 -0.99
CA LEU A 237 9.38 2.44 0.20
C LEU A 237 10.62 3.26 -0.13
N VAL A 238 10.97 4.14 0.80
CA VAL A 238 12.16 4.99 0.66
C VAL A 238 13.12 4.78 1.84
N PRO A 239 14.45 4.81 1.62
CA PRO A 239 15.17 5.09 0.36
C PRO A 239 14.94 4.01 -0.69
N TYR A 240 14.44 4.41 -1.84
CA TYR A 240 14.02 3.51 -2.93
C TYR A 240 15.11 2.50 -3.34
N GLU A 241 16.35 2.95 -3.37
CA GLU A 241 17.49 2.16 -3.81
C GLU A 241 17.78 0.95 -2.90
N TYR A 242 17.35 0.98 -1.64
CA TYR A 242 17.57 -0.12 -0.68
C TYR A 242 16.65 -1.31 -0.91
N PHE A 243 15.53 -1.08 -1.58
CA PHE A 243 14.50 -2.10 -1.81
C PHE A 243 14.54 -2.68 -3.23
N ASN A 244 15.43 -2.17 -4.10
CA ASN A 244 15.61 -2.64 -5.47
C ASN A 244 16.47 -3.91 -5.53
N PHE A 245 15.91 -5.05 -5.11
CA PHE A 245 16.61 -6.33 -5.15
C PHE A 245 15.71 -7.47 -5.64
N GLY A 246 16.31 -8.50 -6.23
CA GLY A 246 15.60 -9.69 -6.70
C GLY A 246 15.03 -9.61 -8.12
N LEU A 247 15.13 -8.46 -8.80
CA LEU A 247 14.86 -8.26 -10.23
C LEU A 247 16.15 -7.90 -10.96
N LYS A 248 16.32 -8.34 -12.22
CA LYS A 248 17.46 -7.94 -13.05
C LYS A 248 17.49 -6.46 -13.37
N ASP A 249 16.32 -5.90 -13.67
CA ASP A 249 16.11 -4.48 -13.89
C ASP A 249 15.10 -3.97 -12.87
N SER A 250 15.35 -2.82 -12.25
CA SER A 250 14.43 -2.18 -11.33
C SER A 250 13.15 -1.71 -12.04
N ILE A 251 12.06 -1.59 -11.28
CA ILE A 251 10.84 -0.92 -11.75
C ILE A 251 11.22 0.48 -12.22
N LYS A 252 10.86 0.81 -13.45
CA LYS A 252 11.17 2.12 -14.03
C LYS A 252 10.33 3.21 -13.34
N VAL A 253 10.99 4.06 -12.56
CA VAL A 253 10.41 5.25 -11.95
C VAL A 253 10.91 6.50 -12.67
N GLU A 254 10.00 7.30 -13.23
CA GLU A 254 10.34 8.49 -13.98
C GLU A 254 9.25 9.56 -13.83
N ASN A 255 9.65 10.80 -13.55
CA ASN A 255 8.74 11.96 -13.44
C ASN A 255 7.59 11.76 -12.43
N GLY A 256 7.80 10.97 -11.38
CA GLY A 256 6.81 10.67 -10.35
C GLY A 256 5.79 9.60 -10.75
N TYR A 257 6.15 8.75 -11.71
CA TYR A 257 5.35 7.60 -12.13
C TYR A 257 6.19 6.33 -12.15
N ALA A 258 5.60 5.22 -11.72
CA ALA A 258 6.09 3.88 -11.97
C ALA A 258 5.50 3.38 -13.31
N HIS A 259 6.35 2.86 -14.18
CA HIS A 259 5.97 2.41 -15.52
C HIS A 259 5.84 0.89 -15.56
N LEU A 260 4.76 0.41 -16.16
CA LEU A 260 4.49 -1.01 -16.33
C LEU A 260 5.38 -1.59 -17.47
N PRO A 261 5.98 -2.77 -17.25
CA PRO A 261 6.72 -3.46 -18.31
C PRO A 261 5.78 -4.00 -19.38
N SER A 262 6.29 -4.17 -20.60
CA SER A 262 5.49 -4.60 -21.77
C SER A 262 5.59 -6.08 -22.11
N LYS A 263 6.56 -6.81 -21.55
CA LYS A 263 6.73 -8.25 -21.80
C LYS A 263 5.67 -9.08 -21.06
N PRO A 264 5.33 -10.30 -21.53
CA PRO A 264 4.38 -11.19 -20.85
C PRO A 264 4.77 -11.52 -19.38
N GLY A 265 3.78 -11.83 -18.57
CA GLY A 265 3.95 -12.12 -17.14
C GLY A 265 4.30 -10.88 -16.35
N LEU A 266 5.30 -10.96 -15.47
CA LEU A 266 5.85 -9.83 -14.74
C LEU A 266 6.52 -8.79 -15.63
N GLY A 267 7.08 -9.23 -16.78
CA GLY A 267 7.73 -8.36 -17.75
C GLY A 267 9.15 -7.94 -17.39
N ILE A 268 9.64 -8.25 -16.22
CA ILE A 268 11.02 -8.12 -15.74
C ILE A 268 11.48 -9.47 -15.21
N ASP A 269 12.70 -9.87 -15.57
CA ASP A 269 13.28 -11.15 -15.15
C ASP A 269 13.72 -11.12 -13.69
N LEU A 270 13.58 -12.24 -12.98
CA LEU A 270 14.15 -12.41 -11.64
C LEU A 270 15.67 -12.45 -11.72
N ASP A 271 16.34 -11.88 -10.74
CA ASP A 271 17.78 -11.99 -10.55
C ASP A 271 18.11 -13.28 -9.76
N TRP A 272 18.23 -14.38 -10.52
CA TRP A 272 18.52 -15.69 -9.93
C TRP A 272 19.90 -15.76 -9.28
N ASP A 273 20.87 -15.00 -9.77
CA ASP A 273 22.22 -14.95 -9.16
C ASP A 273 22.14 -14.30 -7.77
N PHE A 274 21.39 -13.21 -7.64
CA PHE A 274 21.14 -12.60 -6.34
C PHE A 274 20.36 -13.55 -5.41
N ILE A 275 19.29 -14.17 -5.90
CA ILE A 275 18.45 -15.08 -5.11
C ILE A 275 19.25 -16.28 -4.61
N ASP A 276 20.03 -16.93 -5.48
CA ASP A 276 20.85 -18.09 -5.09
C ASP A 276 21.97 -17.71 -4.10
N ASN A 277 22.62 -16.56 -4.30
CA ASN A 277 23.70 -16.09 -3.43
C ASN A 277 23.21 -15.65 -2.04
N THR A 278 21.96 -15.21 -1.92
CA THR A 278 21.35 -14.80 -0.64
C THR A 278 20.55 -15.92 0.03
N THR A 279 20.33 -17.04 -0.65
CA THR A 279 19.60 -18.18 -0.11
C THR A 279 20.43 -18.89 0.96
N PHE A 280 19.98 -18.83 2.21
CA PHE A 280 20.66 -19.49 3.34
C PHE A 280 20.16 -20.94 3.60
N LYS A 281 19.02 -21.35 3.03
CA LYS A 281 18.47 -22.71 3.16
C LYS A 281 17.56 -23.05 1.98
N LYS A 282 17.81 -24.19 1.36
CA LYS A 282 16.89 -24.85 0.39
C LYS A 282 16.12 -25.94 1.13
N ILE A 283 14.82 -26.00 0.96
CA ILE A 283 13.91 -27.00 1.56
C ILE A 283 13.72 -28.12 0.56
#